data_2f347d2b98632b5f1b6156aef1022187
#
_entry.id   2f347d2b98632b5f1b6156aef1022187
#
_cell.length_a   1.000
_cell.length_b   1.000
_cell.length_c   1.000
_cell.angle_alpha   90.00
_cell.angle_beta   90.00
_cell.angle_gamma   90.00
#
_symmetry.space_group_name_H-M   'P 1'
#
loop_
_entity.id
_entity.type
_entity.pdbx_description
1 polymer ?
#
loop_
_entity_poly.entity_id
_entity_poly.type
_entity_poly.pdbx_seq_one_letter_code
_entity_poly.pdbx_strand_id
1 'polypeptide(L)'
;MWTPDGQRLVFIVSSPDRPDAVFWRRADGSGEAEHLIDTRAAEGWVGGGAQMRFLTLKGNRDYGISLFDMKTRTATHLVDWPGSAQHSSSMSPDGKWMAYASNETGRYEVWLEPFPRSGARLQLTRDGGSHPLWAPDGRSLYFDRDHQIFQLAVNTQDVTSIGEPTPLAIKGFAQAEYRRQFDLMPDGRQFLVLFPMDK
;
A
#
# COMPACT_ATOMS: atom_id res chain seq x y z
N MET A 1 6.62 0.86 -9.77
CA MET A 1 5.45 1.77 -9.69
C MET A 1 5.66 2.92 -10.66
N TRP A 2 4.63 3.33 -11.42
CA TRP A 2 4.70 4.50 -12.29
C TRP A 2 4.50 5.80 -11.50
N THR A 3 5.12 6.89 -11.96
CA THR A 3 4.72 8.24 -11.53
C THR A 3 3.33 8.55 -12.11
N PRO A 4 2.50 9.40 -11.44
CA PRO A 4 1.15 9.71 -11.92
C PRO A 4 1.09 10.34 -13.32
N ASP A 5 2.15 11.03 -13.75
CA ASP A 5 2.30 11.59 -15.09
C ASP A 5 2.74 10.55 -16.14
N GLY A 6 3.01 9.31 -15.72
CA GLY A 6 3.46 8.22 -16.58
C GLY A 6 4.87 8.39 -17.15
N GLN A 7 5.64 9.39 -16.70
CA GLN A 7 6.95 9.68 -17.31
C GLN A 7 8.12 8.97 -16.67
N ARG A 8 7.96 8.46 -15.44
CA ARG A 8 9.03 7.78 -14.71
C ARG A 8 8.56 6.46 -14.10
N LEU A 9 9.50 5.56 -13.95
CA LEU A 9 9.37 4.33 -13.18
C LEU A 9 10.09 4.48 -11.84
N VAL A 10 9.39 4.15 -10.76
CA VAL A 10 9.92 4.01 -9.41
C VAL A 10 10.14 2.53 -9.13
N PHE A 11 11.33 2.18 -8.68
CA PHE A 11 11.74 0.81 -8.41
C PHE A 11 12.65 0.72 -7.20
N ILE A 12 12.82 -0.48 -6.67
CA ILE A 12 13.67 -0.76 -5.52
C ILE A 12 14.91 -1.45 -6.01
N VAL A 13 16.05 -1.01 -5.49
CA VAL A 13 17.35 -1.68 -5.65
C VAL A 13 17.71 -2.32 -4.32
N SER A 14 17.85 -3.64 -4.33
CA SER A 14 18.29 -4.42 -3.17
C SER A 14 19.71 -4.92 -3.42
N SER A 15 20.56 -4.83 -2.40
CA SER A 15 21.95 -5.30 -2.44
C SER A 15 22.29 -5.93 -1.09
N PRO A 16 23.08 -7.01 -1.06
CA PRO A 16 23.54 -7.62 0.21
C PRO A 16 24.36 -6.67 1.09
N ASP A 17 25.06 -5.71 0.49
CA ASP A 17 26.06 -4.87 1.15
C ASP A 17 25.53 -3.49 1.58
N ARG A 18 24.27 -3.19 1.30
CA ARG A 18 23.66 -1.88 1.62
C ARG A 18 22.15 -1.99 1.79
N PRO A 19 21.51 -1.04 2.51
CA PRO A 19 20.06 -0.99 2.64
C PRO A 19 19.36 -0.97 1.29
N ASP A 20 18.15 -1.53 1.24
CA ASP A 20 17.24 -1.36 0.10
C ASP A 20 16.95 0.12 -0.11
N ALA A 21 16.94 0.55 -1.35
CA ALA A 21 16.71 1.94 -1.70
C ALA A 21 15.75 2.08 -2.87
N VAL A 22 14.94 3.14 -2.84
CA VAL A 22 14.03 3.52 -3.91
C VAL A 22 14.73 4.48 -4.85
N PHE A 23 14.64 4.16 -6.13
CA PHE A 23 15.13 4.95 -7.24
C PHE A 23 13.99 5.25 -8.20
N TRP A 24 14.16 6.27 -9.01
CA TRP A 24 13.35 6.48 -10.19
C TRP A 24 14.19 6.70 -11.43
N ARG A 25 13.60 6.47 -12.59
CA ARG A 25 14.21 6.71 -13.91
C ARG A 25 13.14 7.08 -14.92
N ARG A 26 13.52 7.80 -15.96
CA ARG A 26 12.61 8.07 -17.08
C ARG A 26 12.13 6.78 -17.73
N ALA A 27 10.84 6.73 -18.06
CA ALA A 27 10.21 5.55 -18.64
C ALA A 27 10.69 5.23 -20.06
N ASP A 28 11.20 6.24 -20.78
CA ASP A 28 11.83 6.09 -22.10
C ASP A 28 13.23 5.46 -22.04
N GLY A 29 13.73 5.14 -20.83
CA GLY A 29 15.05 4.56 -20.62
C GLY A 29 16.21 5.55 -20.66
N SER A 30 15.96 6.83 -20.98
CA SER A 30 17.00 7.86 -20.99
C SER A 30 17.40 8.32 -19.57
N GLY A 31 18.59 8.89 -19.45
CA GLY A 31 19.14 9.40 -18.20
C GLY A 31 19.52 8.29 -17.19
N GLU A 32 20.18 8.70 -16.11
CA GLU A 32 20.55 7.83 -15.02
C GLU A 32 19.42 7.61 -14.03
N ALA A 33 19.49 6.51 -13.28
CA ALA A 33 18.59 6.29 -12.15
C ALA A 33 18.96 7.24 -11.00
N GLU A 34 17.99 7.97 -10.49
CA GLU A 34 18.16 8.91 -9.39
C GLU A 34 17.67 8.28 -8.08
N HIS A 35 18.51 8.30 -7.04
CA HIS A 35 18.16 7.86 -5.70
C HIS A 35 17.10 8.78 -5.08
N LEU A 36 16.07 8.20 -4.49
CA LEU A 36 15.02 8.93 -3.77
C LEU A 36 15.20 8.81 -2.26
N ILE A 37 15.17 7.59 -1.73
CA ILE A 37 15.23 7.35 -0.29
C ILE A 37 15.59 5.88 -0.01
N ASP A 38 16.26 5.64 1.13
CA ASP A 38 16.54 4.30 1.62
C ASP A 38 15.30 3.73 2.32
N THR A 39 14.69 2.73 1.71
CA THR A 39 13.52 2.03 2.24
C THR A 39 13.27 0.73 1.48
N ARG A 40 12.55 -0.19 2.11
CA ARG A 40 12.18 -1.50 1.53
C ARG A 40 10.99 -1.46 0.59
N ALA A 41 10.13 -0.46 0.67
CA ALA A 41 8.96 -0.38 -0.19
C ALA A 41 8.47 1.07 -0.38
N ALA A 42 8.23 1.43 -1.63
CA ALA A 42 7.38 2.54 -2.02
C ALA A 42 5.95 1.99 -2.19
N GLU A 43 4.96 2.65 -1.59
CA GLU A 43 3.60 2.13 -1.49
C GLU A 43 2.61 2.85 -2.42
N GLY A 44 2.90 4.05 -2.85
CA GLY A 44 2.04 4.78 -3.77
C GLY A 44 2.17 6.30 -3.64
N TRP A 45 1.37 7.01 -4.41
CA TRP A 45 1.38 8.46 -4.52
C TRP A 45 0.25 9.12 -3.73
N VAL A 46 0.48 10.40 -3.38
CA VAL A 46 -0.50 11.31 -2.80
C VAL A 46 -0.39 12.65 -3.52
N GLY A 47 -1.51 13.36 -3.63
CA GLY A 47 -1.54 14.70 -4.21
C GLY A 47 -1.05 14.77 -5.66
N GLY A 48 -1.46 13.79 -6.51
CA GLY A 48 -1.07 13.78 -7.92
C GLY A 48 0.44 13.59 -8.16
N GLY A 49 1.18 13.01 -7.20
CA GLY A 49 2.63 12.78 -7.31
C GLY A 49 3.47 13.78 -6.50
N ALA A 50 2.84 14.69 -5.78
CA ALA A 50 3.58 15.62 -4.91
C ALA A 50 4.30 14.91 -3.76
N GLN A 51 3.74 13.82 -3.28
CA GLN A 51 4.30 13.00 -2.20
C GLN A 51 4.22 11.52 -2.52
N MET A 52 5.18 10.76 -2.03
CA MET A 52 5.24 9.30 -2.12
C MET A 52 5.09 8.70 -0.72
N ARG A 53 4.17 7.73 -0.57
CA ARG A 53 4.08 6.91 0.65
C ARG A 53 5.11 5.80 0.58
N PHE A 54 5.76 5.53 1.71
CA PHE A 54 6.78 4.50 1.80
C PHE A 54 6.85 3.90 3.21
N LEU A 55 7.46 2.73 3.33
CA LEU A 55 7.70 2.09 4.62
C LEU A 55 8.89 2.74 5.33
N THR A 56 8.73 3.04 6.61
CA THR A 56 9.83 3.42 7.50
C THR A 56 10.10 2.29 8.49
N LEU A 57 11.33 1.83 8.57
CA LEU A 57 11.75 0.86 9.56
C LEU A 57 11.80 1.50 10.95
N LYS A 58 11.13 0.88 11.92
CA LYS A 58 11.14 1.24 13.34
C LYS A 58 11.82 0.13 14.13
N GLY A 59 13.02 0.38 14.64
CA GLY A 59 13.76 -0.67 15.36
C GLY A 59 14.03 -1.91 14.49
N ASN A 60 13.97 -3.10 15.08
CA ASN A 60 14.43 -4.31 14.41
C ASN A 60 13.41 -5.00 13.50
N ARG A 61 12.10 -4.79 13.67
CA ARG A 61 11.06 -5.49 12.90
C ARG A 61 9.75 -4.72 12.72
N ASP A 62 9.60 -3.56 13.33
CA ASP A 62 8.40 -2.76 13.19
C ASP A 62 8.51 -1.80 12.02
N TYR A 63 7.41 -1.58 11.34
CA TYR A 63 7.31 -0.66 10.23
C TYR A 63 6.24 0.40 10.52
N GLY A 64 6.48 1.59 10.03
CA GLY A 64 5.50 2.65 9.93
C GLY A 64 5.35 3.09 8.49
N ILE A 65 4.36 3.91 8.23
CA ILE A 65 4.13 4.52 6.92
C ILE A 65 4.54 5.97 7.00
N SER A 66 5.33 6.43 6.02
CA SER A 66 5.81 7.80 5.93
C SER A 66 5.52 8.40 4.56
N LEU A 67 5.57 9.72 4.50
CA LEU A 67 5.49 10.52 3.28
C LEU A 67 6.86 11.07 2.92
N PHE A 68 7.24 10.96 1.66
CA PHE A 68 8.39 11.62 1.08
C PHE A 68 7.90 12.73 0.16
N ASP A 69 8.22 13.97 0.48
CA ASP A 69 7.90 15.13 -0.35
C ASP A 69 8.87 15.21 -1.51
N MET A 70 8.34 15.16 -2.74
CA MET A 70 9.16 15.12 -3.95
C MET A 70 9.88 16.42 -4.26
N LYS A 71 9.37 17.54 -3.75
CA LYS A 71 9.97 18.87 -3.98
C LYS A 71 11.05 19.20 -2.95
N THR A 72 10.75 19.01 -1.67
CA THR A 72 11.68 19.34 -0.56
C THR A 72 12.65 18.21 -0.27
N ARG A 73 12.39 17.00 -0.76
CA ARG A 73 13.19 15.78 -0.51
C ARG A 73 13.25 15.42 0.99
N THR A 74 12.18 15.71 1.71
CA THR A 74 12.07 15.44 3.13
C THR A 74 11.04 14.36 3.41
N ALA A 75 11.29 13.57 4.46
CA ALA A 75 10.40 12.52 4.92
C ALA A 75 9.69 12.94 6.22
N THR A 76 8.40 12.61 6.33
CA THR A 76 7.60 12.82 7.55
C THR A 76 6.80 11.56 7.88
N HIS A 77 6.69 11.23 9.18
CA HIS A 77 5.87 10.09 9.59
C HIS A 77 4.38 10.36 9.34
N LEU A 78 3.70 9.38 8.79
CA LEU A 78 2.27 9.41 8.53
C LEU A 78 1.50 8.50 9.49
N VAL A 79 1.85 7.22 9.57
CA VAL A 79 1.27 6.25 10.51
C VAL A 79 2.41 5.58 11.28
N ASP A 80 2.39 5.73 12.59
CA ASP A 80 3.43 5.22 13.47
C ASP A 80 2.80 4.90 14.84
N TRP A 81 2.15 3.71 14.95
CA TRP A 81 1.58 3.25 16.20
C TRP A 81 2.63 2.46 16.99
N PRO A 82 2.92 2.86 18.24
CA PRO A 82 3.92 2.17 19.06
C PRO A 82 3.62 0.69 19.27
N GLY A 83 4.66 -0.15 19.22
CA GLY A 83 4.55 -1.59 19.49
C GLY A 83 3.82 -2.39 18.40
N SER A 84 3.61 -1.80 17.23
CA SER A 84 2.97 -2.47 16.11
C SER A 84 3.58 -2.07 14.77
N ALA A 85 3.44 -2.95 13.78
CA ALA A 85 3.89 -2.70 12.42
C ALA A 85 2.72 -2.28 11.53
N GLN A 86 2.95 -1.27 10.68
CA GLN A 86 2.00 -0.81 9.69
C GLN A 86 2.62 -0.85 8.30
N HIS A 87 1.87 -1.34 7.30
CA HIS A 87 2.35 -1.45 5.92
C HIS A 87 1.22 -1.45 4.89
N SER A 88 1.61 -1.45 3.62
CA SER A 88 0.71 -1.64 2.46
C SER A 88 -0.42 -0.63 2.40
N SER A 89 -0.09 0.64 2.60
CA SER A 89 -1.10 1.69 2.51
C SER A 89 -1.65 1.86 1.10
N SER A 90 -2.93 2.18 1.01
CA SER A 90 -3.65 2.45 -0.24
C SER A 90 -4.57 3.64 -0.06
N MET A 91 -4.50 4.61 -0.98
CA MET A 91 -5.38 5.78 -0.98
C MET A 91 -6.66 5.50 -1.75
N SER A 92 -7.78 6.00 -1.24
CA SER A 92 -9.01 6.04 -2.04
C SER A 92 -8.82 6.92 -3.29
N PRO A 93 -9.56 6.65 -4.39
CA PRO A 93 -9.42 7.42 -5.62
C PRO A 93 -9.71 8.92 -5.47
N ASP A 94 -10.55 9.29 -4.54
CA ASP A 94 -10.85 10.70 -4.20
C ASP A 94 -9.81 11.35 -3.27
N GLY A 95 -8.82 10.57 -2.81
CA GLY A 95 -7.74 11.03 -1.94
C GLY A 95 -8.13 11.35 -0.51
N LYS A 96 -9.36 11.01 -0.08
CA LYS A 96 -9.88 11.39 1.25
C LYS A 96 -9.71 10.31 2.32
N TRP A 97 -9.38 9.09 1.91
CA TRP A 97 -9.26 7.94 2.81
C TRP A 97 -7.99 7.17 2.53
N MET A 98 -7.38 6.67 3.57
CA MET A 98 -6.22 5.78 3.51
C MET A 98 -6.55 4.48 4.23
N ALA A 99 -6.43 3.36 3.51
CA ALA A 99 -6.46 2.03 4.09
C ALA A 99 -5.03 1.52 4.26
N TYR A 100 -4.76 0.75 5.32
CA TYR A 100 -3.45 0.15 5.57
C TYR A 100 -3.59 -1.11 6.45
N ALA A 101 -2.58 -1.96 6.46
CA ALA A 101 -2.50 -3.09 7.39
C ALA A 101 -1.76 -2.68 8.67
N SER A 102 -2.27 -3.14 9.84
CA SER A 102 -1.63 -2.97 11.15
C SER A 102 -1.83 -4.20 12.02
N ASN A 103 -0.79 -4.62 12.75
CA ASN A 103 -0.84 -5.77 13.64
C ASN A 103 -1.04 -5.42 15.12
N GLU A 104 -1.51 -4.23 15.43
CA GLU A 104 -1.73 -3.75 16.80
C GLU A 104 -2.71 -4.61 17.64
N THR A 105 -3.56 -5.39 16.97
CA THR A 105 -4.49 -6.34 17.62
C THR A 105 -3.91 -7.76 17.77
N GLY A 106 -2.60 -7.93 17.54
CA GLY A 106 -1.89 -9.21 17.62
C GLY A 106 -1.78 -9.96 16.29
N ARG A 107 -2.50 -9.53 15.24
CA ARG A 107 -2.38 -9.98 13.85
C ARG A 107 -2.64 -8.82 12.90
N TYR A 108 -2.26 -8.95 11.64
CA TYR A 108 -2.56 -7.93 10.64
C TYR A 108 -4.06 -7.86 10.37
N GLU A 109 -4.60 -6.66 10.51
CA GLU A 109 -5.96 -6.27 10.15
C GLU A 109 -5.91 -5.04 9.24
N VAL A 110 -6.93 -4.87 8.42
CA VAL A 110 -7.10 -3.68 7.58
C VAL A 110 -7.77 -2.57 8.38
N TRP A 111 -7.16 -1.42 8.37
CA TRP A 111 -7.64 -0.19 9.00
C TRP A 111 -7.93 0.88 7.96
N LEU A 112 -8.85 1.77 8.27
CA LEU A 112 -9.25 2.90 7.44
C LEU A 112 -9.15 4.19 8.26
N GLU A 113 -8.49 5.21 7.70
CA GLU A 113 -8.41 6.55 8.31
C GLU A 113 -8.75 7.62 7.27
N PRO A 114 -9.35 8.77 7.69
CA PRO A 114 -9.45 9.95 6.84
C PRO A 114 -8.06 10.47 6.44
N PHE A 115 -7.97 11.07 5.28
CA PHE A 115 -6.76 11.76 4.85
C PHE A 115 -7.10 13.20 4.41
N PRO A 116 -6.45 14.26 4.93
CA PRO A 116 -5.44 14.20 6.00
C PRO A 116 -5.96 13.57 7.30
N ARG A 117 -5.03 12.99 8.08
CA ARG A 117 -5.40 12.29 9.31
C ARG A 117 -6.06 13.21 10.33
N SER A 118 -7.19 12.77 10.89
CA SER A 118 -7.92 13.47 11.96
C SER A 118 -7.85 12.75 13.32
N GLY A 119 -7.15 11.60 13.38
CA GLY A 119 -7.11 10.73 14.56
C GLY A 119 -8.25 9.71 14.64
N ALA A 120 -9.35 9.91 13.91
CA ALA A 120 -10.41 8.91 13.77
C ALA A 120 -9.92 7.76 12.88
N ARG A 121 -10.17 6.52 13.29
CA ARG A 121 -9.86 5.35 12.49
C ARG A 121 -10.85 4.24 12.73
N LEU A 122 -11.01 3.37 11.75
CA LEU A 122 -11.94 2.27 11.75
C LEU A 122 -11.24 0.97 11.38
N GLN A 123 -11.42 -0.06 12.19
CA GLN A 123 -10.97 -1.41 11.88
C GLN A 123 -11.96 -2.05 10.91
N LEU A 124 -11.51 -2.43 9.71
CA LEU A 124 -12.33 -3.01 8.66
C LEU A 124 -12.42 -4.53 8.73
N THR A 125 -11.38 -5.19 9.24
CA THR A 125 -11.33 -6.66 9.35
C THR A 125 -11.10 -7.08 10.79
N ARG A 126 -11.54 -8.29 11.16
CA ARG A 126 -11.38 -8.86 12.52
C ARG A 126 -10.86 -10.27 12.52
N ASP A 127 -10.75 -10.90 11.35
CA ASP A 127 -10.28 -12.27 11.16
C ASP A 127 -9.02 -12.32 10.29
N GLY A 128 -8.26 -11.23 10.28
CA GLY A 128 -7.08 -11.05 9.47
C GLY A 128 -7.36 -10.27 8.19
N GLY A 129 -6.32 -9.63 7.68
CA GLY A 129 -6.34 -8.90 6.42
C GLY A 129 -5.07 -8.10 6.22
N SER A 130 -4.53 -8.15 5.01
CA SER A 130 -3.33 -7.42 4.59
C SER A 130 -3.48 -6.85 3.18
N HIS A 131 -2.56 -6.00 2.80
CA HIS A 131 -2.39 -5.48 1.44
C HIS A 131 -3.66 -4.83 0.84
N PRO A 132 -4.31 -3.90 1.55
CA PRO A 132 -5.52 -3.26 1.02
C PRO A 132 -5.27 -2.57 -0.33
N LEU A 133 -6.27 -2.66 -1.21
CA LEU A 133 -6.27 -2.06 -2.55
C LEU A 133 -7.64 -1.51 -2.86
N TRP A 134 -7.75 -0.20 -3.07
CA TRP A 134 -8.99 0.42 -3.51
C TRP A 134 -9.34 0.06 -4.95
N ALA A 135 -10.61 -0.22 -5.19
CA ALA A 135 -11.16 -0.22 -6.52
C ALA A 135 -11.11 1.19 -7.13
N PRO A 136 -10.92 1.32 -8.46
CA PRO A 136 -10.89 2.63 -9.12
C PRO A 136 -12.16 3.47 -8.94
N ASP A 137 -13.31 2.84 -8.71
CA ASP A 137 -14.59 3.51 -8.45
C ASP A 137 -14.76 4.00 -7.00
N GLY A 138 -13.85 3.63 -6.09
CA GLY A 138 -13.88 4.00 -4.68
C GLY A 138 -14.99 3.34 -3.85
N ARG A 139 -15.68 2.33 -4.41
CA ARG A 139 -16.80 1.66 -3.74
C ARG A 139 -16.45 0.32 -3.12
N SER A 140 -15.26 -0.19 -3.45
CA SER A 140 -14.74 -1.45 -2.93
C SER A 140 -13.31 -1.31 -2.49
N LEU A 141 -12.97 -2.04 -1.45
CA LEU A 141 -11.62 -2.28 -1.00
C LEU A 141 -11.34 -3.78 -1.12
N TYR A 142 -10.25 -4.14 -1.76
CA TYR A 142 -9.77 -5.50 -1.82
C TYR A 142 -8.64 -5.68 -0.81
N PHE A 143 -8.50 -6.86 -0.25
CA PHE A 143 -7.40 -7.23 0.63
C PHE A 143 -7.16 -8.74 0.53
N ASP A 144 -6.02 -9.21 1.03
CA ASP A 144 -5.76 -10.64 1.11
C ASP A 144 -5.75 -11.16 2.55
N ARG A 145 -6.14 -12.42 2.67
CA ARG A 145 -6.06 -13.24 3.87
C ARG A 145 -5.87 -14.70 3.44
N ASP A 146 -4.92 -15.39 4.05
CA ASP A 146 -4.67 -16.83 3.80
C ASP A 146 -4.58 -17.18 2.30
N HIS A 147 -3.81 -16.43 1.53
CA HIS A 147 -3.64 -16.60 0.07
C HIS A 147 -4.92 -16.47 -0.76
N GLN A 148 -5.92 -15.76 -0.26
CA GLN A 148 -7.18 -15.51 -0.97
C GLN A 148 -7.48 -14.00 -0.96
N ILE A 149 -8.02 -13.49 -2.06
CA ILE A 149 -8.48 -12.09 -2.15
C ILE A 149 -9.92 -12.01 -1.67
N PHE A 150 -10.18 -10.99 -0.85
CA PHE A 150 -11.50 -10.60 -0.36
C PHE A 150 -11.88 -9.24 -0.90
N GLN A 151 -13.17 -9.04 -1.09
CA GLN A 151 -13.78 -7.75 -1.41
C GLN A 151 -14.59 -7.26 -0.22
N LEU A 152 -14.46 -5.98 0.08
CA LEU A 152 -15.25 -5.28 1.09
C LEU A 152 -15.94 -4.08 0.42
N ALA A 153 -17.26 -4.00 0.50
CA ALA A 153 -17.98 -2.81 0.07
C ALA A 153 -17.75 -1.68 1.08
N VAL A 154 -17.34 -0.51 0.59
CA VAL A 154 -17.05 0.66 1.41
C VAL A 154 -17.83 1.86 0.89
N ASN A 155 -18.60 2.49 1.77
CA ASN A 155 -19.21 3.78 1.48
C ASN A 155 -18.39 4.89 2.16
N THR A 156 -17.59 5.62 1.38
CA THR A 156 -16.73 6.70 1.90
C THR A 156 -17.49 7.94 2.37
N GLN A 157 -18.79 8.05 2.07
CA GLN A 157 -19.65 9.11 2.59
C GLN A 157 -20.33 8.72 3.92
N ASP A 158 -20.45 7.41 4.16
CA ASP A 158 -20.98 6.86 5.41
C ASP A 158 -20.19 5.59 5.78
N VAL A 159 -19.05 5.80 6.42
CA VAL A 159 -18.14 4.72 6.85
C VAL A 159 -18.72 3.84 7.96
N THR A 160 -19.89 4.17 8.50
CA THR A 160 -20.61 3.29 9.43
C THR A 160 -21.34 2.15 8.70
N SER A 161 -21.52 2.26 7.39
CA SER A 161 -22.15 1.26 6.52
C SER A 161 -21.11 0.48 5.72
N ILE A 162 -20.23 -0.25 6.42
CA ILE A 162 -19.25 -1.15 5.80
C ILE A 162 -19.84 -2.56 5.77
N GLY A 163 -19.78 -3.19 4.59
CA GLY A 163 -20.26 -4.55 4.39
C GLY A 163 -19.36 -5.61 5.06
N GLU A 164 -19.79 -6.86 4.98
CA GLU A 164 -18.93 -7.98 5.39
C GLU A 164 -17.97 -8.37 4.25
N PRO A 165 -16.73 -8.80 4.58
CA PRO A 165 -15.79 -9.27 3.59
C PRO A 165 -16.31 -10.49 2.81
N THR A 166 -16.30 -10.42 1.50
CA THR A 166 -16.70 -11.51 0.62
C THR A 166 -15.49 -12.10 -0.11
N PRO A 167 -15.23 -13.41 -0.01
CA PRO A 167 -14.10 -14.03 -0.69
C PRO A 167 -14.33 -14.06 -2.21
N LEU A 168 -13.29 -13.71 -2.98
CA LEU A 168 -13.25 -13.91 -4.42
C LEU A 168 -12.73 -15.31 -4.77
N ALA A 169 -13.01 -15.77 -5.98
CA ALA A 169 -12.52 -17.07 -6.49
C ALA A 169 -10.99 -17.09 -6.76
N ILE A 170 -10.26 -16.04 -6.38
CA ILE A 170 -8.83 -15.89 -6.59
C ILE A 170 -8.11 -16.30 -5.31
N LYS A 171 -7.42 -17.46 -5.36
CA LYS A 171 -6.71 -18.04 -4.20
C LYS A 171 -5.45 -18.77 -4.62
N GLY A 172 -4.56 -19.06 -3.64
CA GLY A 172 -3.33 -19.83 -3.86
C GLY A 172 -2.19 -19.03 -4.47
N PHE A 173 -2.28 -17.71 -4.50
CA PHE A 173 -1.22 -16.84 -5.01
C PHE A 173 -0.06 -16.70 -4.01
N ALA A 174 1.08 -16.19 -4.49
CA ALA A 174 2.23 -15.90 -3.64
C ALA A 174 1.88 -14.86 -2.58
N GLN A 175 2.48 -14.97 -1.40
CA GLN A 175 2.41 -13.92 -0.37
C GLN A 175 3.79 -13.36 -0.09
N ALA A 176 3.85 -12.08 0.24
CA ALA A 176 5.02 -11.41 0.76
C ALA A 176 4.59 -10.47 1.87
N GLU A 177 5.36 -10.38 2.95
CA GLU A 177 4.97 -9.71 4.18
C GLU A 177 4.59 -8.23 3.98
N TYR A 178 5.32 -7.52 3.14
CA TYR A 178 5.16 -6.05 2.97
C TYR A 178 4.82 -5.65 1.54
N ARG A 179 4.57 -6.60 0.64
CA ARG A 179 4.33 -6.32 -0.77
C ARG A 179 3.11 -7.07 -1.25
N ARG A 180 2.13 -6.33 -1.74
CA ARG A 180 0.98 -6.92 -2.41
C ARG A 180 1.42 -7.69 -3.64
N GLN A 181 0.97 -8.94 -3.76
CA GLN A 181 1.26 -9.84 -4.87
C GLN A 181 0.11 -9.91 -5.88
N PHE A 182 -0.79 -8.97 -5.80
CA PHE A 182 -1.88 -8.76 -6.77
C PHE A 182 -2.05 -7.27 -7.03
N ASP A 183 -2.62 -6.95 -8.17
CA ASP A 183 -3.03 -5.60 -8.53
C ASP A 183 -4.32 -5.64 -9.33
N LEU A 184 -5.02 -4.53 -9.44
CA LEU A 184 -6.26 -4.38 -10.18
C LEU A 184 -5.99 -3.56 -11.44
N MET A 185 -6.46 -4.02 -12.58
CA MET A 185 -6.35 -3.24 -13.81
C MET A 185 -7.11 -1.92 -13.68
N PRO A 186 -6.70 -0.86 -14.38
CA PRO A 186 -7.31 0.46 -14.25
C PRO A 186 -8.81 0.52 -14.54
N ASP A 187 -9.34 -0.44 -15.31
CA ASP A 187 -10.77 -0.57 -15.59
C ASP A 187 -11.57 -1.24 -14.45
N GLY A 188 -10.87 -1.71 -13.40
CA GLY A 188 -11.48 -2.35 -12.24
C GLY A 188 -12.05 -3.75 -12.49
N ARG A 189 -11.75 -4.38 -13.62
CA ARG A 189 -12.40 -5.64 -14.03
C ARG A 189 -11.54 -6.88 -13.93
N GLN A 190 -10.22 -6.73 -13.91
CA GLN A 190 -9.27 -7.84 -13.94
C GLN A 190 -8.19 -7.65 -12.89
N PHE A 191 -7.81 -8.75 -12.24
CA PHE A 191 -6.66 -8.80 -11.35
C PHE A 191 -5.43 -9.32 -12.08
N LEU A 192 -4.31 -8.67 -11.87
CA LEU A 192 -2.99 -9.23 -12.11
C LEU A 192 -2.52 -9.89 -10.81
N VAL A 193 -2.15 -11.16 -10.84
CA VAL A 193 -1.82 -11.93 -9.63
C VAL A 193 -0.54 -12.72 -9.87
N LEU A 194 0.34 -12.75 -8.89
CA LEU A 194 1.57 -13.53 -8.94
C LEU A 194 1.34 -14.89 -8.27
N PHE A 195 1.44 -15.97 -9.04
CA PHE A 195 1.39 -17.32 -8.50
C PHE A 195 2.79 -17.89 -8.28
N PRO A 196 2.99 -18.76 -7.27
CA PRO A 196 4.22 -19.52 -7.16
C PRO A 196 4.42 -20.36 -8.44
N MET A 197 5.65 -20.43 -8.92
CA MET A 197 5.97 -21.39 -9.96
C MET A 197 6.01 -22.80 -9.34
N ASP A 198 5.31 -23.75 -9.95
CA ASP A 198 5.48 -25.16 -9.62
C ASP A 198 6.94 -25.54 -9.86
N LYS A 199 7.57 -26.20 -8.88
CA LYS A 199 8.95 -26.70 -8.99
C LYS A 199 8.99 -28.00 -9.74
#